data_8470d80b83b0c661ec01a7c2ab6ca960
#
_entry.id   8470d80b83b0c661ec01a7c2ab6ca960
#
_cell.length_a   1.000
_cell.length_b   1.000
_cell.length_c   1.000
_cell.angle_alpha   90.00
_cell.angle_beta   90.00
_cell.angle_gamma   90.00
#
_symmetry.space_group_name_H-M   'P 1'
#
loop_
_entity.id
_entity.type
_entity.pdbx_description
1 polymer ?
#
loop_
_entity_poly.entity_id
_entity_poly.type
_entity_poly.pdbx_seq_one_letter_code
_entity_poly.pdbx_strand_id
1 'polypeptide(L)'
;CLNNGCIPTKTLLHTADLYREMTNQADIIGLDYQALSFDMKKMQLHKQDVIQKLREGIAKLMKMHKVTIIKGCAKIVGEHEIAIQSDEKVENIEAKNILIATGSVPAMPPIKGAELTINSDELLNDENVYEQIAIIGGGVIGIEFAFLYASLGKRVIILEALDRILANMDKEFAQSLKMLLSKRNVEIQTKALVQEISYNEGTKKYNCKYLQKDAEYIIS
;
A
#
# COMPACT_ATOMS: atom_id res chain seq x y z
N CYS A 1 -2.68 10.40 0.96
CA CYS A 1 -1.26 10.30 0.63
C CYS A 1 -0.32 10.51 1.82
N LEU A 2 -0.59 11.50 2.69
CA LEU A 2 0.34 11.82 3.79
C LEU A 2 0.35 10.73 4.87
N ASN A 3 -0.83 10.29 5.33
CA ASN A 3 -0.95 9.36 6.45
C ASN A 3 -0.92 7.89 6.02
N ASN A 4 -1.74 7.52 5.03
CA ASN A 4 -1.96 6.13 4.61
C ASN A 4 -1.85 6.04 3.08
N GLY A 5 -0.70 6.32 2.48
CA GLY A 5 -0.55 6.26 1.02
C GLY A 5 0.86 6.58 0.57
N CYS A 6 1.02 7.60 -0.28
CA CYS A 6 2.27 7.87 -1.00
C CYS A 6 3.49 8.05 -0.08
N ILE A 7 3.39 8.88 0.95
CA ILE A 7 4.53 9.21 1.81
C ILE A 7 5.02 7.99 2.61
N PRO A 8 4.15 7.31 3.41
CA PRO A 8 4.59 6.13 4.15
C PRO A 8 5.10 5.02 3.23
N THR A 9 4.43 4.77 2.11
CA THR A 9 4.86 3.74 1.14
C THR A 9 6.24 4.05 0.58
N LYS A 10 6.49 5.30 0.13
CA LYS A 10 7.81 5.69 -0.41
C LYS A 10 8.91 5.66 0.64
N THR A 11 8.60 5.95 1.89
CA THR A 11 9.57 5.84 2.99
C THR A 11 10.01 4.39 3.20
N LEU A 12 9.07 3.45 3.22
CA LEU A 12 9.40 2.02 3.33
C LEU A 12 10.13 1.50 2.09
N LEU A 13 9.68 1.87 0.88
CA LEU A 13 10.33 1.50 -0.38
C LEU A 13 11.77 1.99 -0.44
N HIS A 14 12.04 3.22 -0.04
CA HIS A 14 13.40 3.78 -0.02
C HIS A 14 14.32 2.96 0.88
N THR A 15 13.88 2.65 2.10
CA THR A 15 14.66 1.81 3.02
C THR A 15 14.91 0.41 2.46
N ALA A 16 13.89 -0.21 1.84
CA ALA A 16 14.02 -1.53 1.26
C ALA A 16 14.93 -1.54 0.02
N ASP A 17 14.90 -0.49 -0.80
CA ASP A 17 15.81 -0.37 -1.94
C ASP A 17 17.27 -0.16 -1.49
N LEU A 18 17.53 0.66 -0.45
CA LEU A 18 18.86 0.78 0.16
C LEU A 18 19.36 -0.57 0.68
N TYR A 19 18.50 -1.32 1.39
CA TYR A 19 18.86 -2.66 1.83
C TYR A 19 19.23 -3.57 0.67
N ARG A 20 18.44 -3.59 -0.39
CA ARG A 20 18.69 -4.40 -1.59
C ARG A 20 19.95 -3.97 -2.31
N GLU A 21 20.21 -2.67 -2.48
CA GLU A 21 21.40 -2.15 -3.11
C GLU A 21 22.66 -2.55 -2.34
N MET A 22 22.65 -2.37 -1.04
CA MET A 22 23.76 -2.81 -0.18
C MET A 22 23.97 -4.31 -0.25
N THR A 23 22.90 -5.11 -0.22
CA THR A 23 23.03 -6.57 -0.27
C THR A 23 23.59 -7.08 -1.61
N ASN A 24 23.24 -6.44 -2.74
CA ASN A 24 23.55 -6.96 -4.06
C ASN A 24 24.70 -6.24 -4.77
N GLN A 25 25.05 -5.02 -4.37
CA GLN A 25 25.97 -4.16 -5.14
C GLN A 25 27.09 -3.52 -4.29
N ALA A 26 27.10 -3.73 -2.97
CA ALA A 26 28.08 -3.08 -2.11
C ALA A 26 29.52 -3.29 -2.59
N ASP A 27 29.91 -4.52 -2.89
CA ASP A 27 31.26 -4.86 -3.37
C ASP A 27 31.58 -4.16 -4.70
N ILE A 28 30.58 -4.02 -5.59
CA ILE A 28 30.74 -3.39 -6.92
C ILE A 28 31.02 -1.90 -6.78
N ILE A 29 30.36 -1.25 -5.81
CA ILE A 29 30.50 0.19 -5.55
C ILE A 29 31.55 0.53 -4.50
N GLY A 30 32.30 -0.48 -4.03
CA GLY A 30 33.39 -0.31 -3.09
C GLY A 30 33.00 -0.09 -1.65
N LEU A 31 31.87 -0.65 -1.25
CA LEU A 31 31.38 -0.62 0.15
C LEU A 31 31.50 -2.00 0.78
N ASP A 32 32.18 -2.08 1.91
CA ASP A 32 32.31 -3.30 2.70
C ASP A 32 31.37 -3.28 3.91
N TYR A 33 30.74 -4.41 4.21
CA TYR A 33 29.98 -4.59 5.44
C TYR A 33 30.12 -6.03 5.96
N GLN A 34 30.10 -6.21 7.28
CA GLN A 34 30.23 -7.55 7.87
C GLN A 34 28.91 -8.33 7.88
N ALA A 35 27.80 -7.65 8.19
CA ALA A 35 26.45 -8.21 8.18
C ALA A 35 25.43 -7.10 7.96
N LEU A 36 24.49 -7.35 7.08
CA LEU A 36 23.37 -6.46 6.82
C LEU A 36 22.06 -7.20 7.13
N SER A 37 21.25 -6.61 7.97
CA SER A 37 19.89 -7.07 8.28
C SER A 37 18.94 -5.89 8.33
N PHE A 38 17.65 -6.15 8.17
CA PHE A 38 16.63 -5.14 8.38
C PHE A 38 15.76 -5.49 9.58
N ASP A 39 15.16 -4.47 10.17
CA ASP A 39 14.24 -4.58 11.29
C ASP A 39 12.96 -3.81 10.91
N MET A 40 11.88 -4.54 10.64
CA MET A 40 10.61 -3.94 10.18
C MET A 40 10.06 -2.96 11.21
N LYS A 41 10.18 -3.23 12.49
CA LYS A 41 9.72 -2.32 13.55
C LYS A 41 10.45 -0.97 13.49
N LYS A 42 11.77 -0.99 13.26
CA LYS A 42 12.54 0.25 13.10
C LYS A 42 12.18 0.97 11.79
N MET A 43 11.92 0.23 10.71
CA MET A 43 11.42 0.82 9.46
C MET A 43 10.07 1.51 9.66
N GLN A 44 9.16 0.89 10.42
CA GLN A 44 7.88 1.48 10.78
C GLN A 44 8.03 2.74 11.64
N LEU A 45 8.92 2.73 12.63
CA LEU A 45 9.22 3.91 13.45
C LEU A 45 9.79 5.05 12.60
N HIS A 46 10.73 4.77 11.69
CA HIS A 46 11.26 5.76 10.75
C HIS A 46 10.15 6.35 9.87
N LYS A 47 9.28 5.50 9.32
CA LYS A 47 8.12 5.94 8.55
C LYS A 47 7.21 6.89 9.35
N GLN A 48 6.91 6.55 10.60
CA GLN A 48 6.08 7.38 11.48
C GLN A 48 6.73 8.72 11.78
N ASP A 49 8.05 8.77 12.01
CA ASP A 49 8.79 10.01 12.23
C ASP A 49 8.71 10.94 10.99
N VAL A 50 8.88 10.40 9.79
CA VAL A 50 8.72 11.17 8.54
C VAL A 50 7.31 11.75 8.42
N ILE A 51 6.28 10.94 8.67
CA ILE A 51 4.88 11.39 8.62
C ILE A 51 4.64 12.50 9.65
N GLN A 52 5.11 12.32 10.87
CA GLN A 52 4.91 13.28 11.95
C GLN A 52 5.56 14.64 11.62
N LYS A 53 6.80 14.65 11.14
CA LYS A 53 7.50 15.87 10.72
C LYS A 53 6.73 16.62 9.62
N LEU A 54 6.19 15.90 8.65
CA LEU A 54 5.39 16.52 7.58
C LEU A 54 4.06 17.06 8.09
N ARG A 55 3.38 16.35 8.99
CA ARG A 55 2.14 16.82 9.64
C ARG A 55 2.37 18.11 10.41
N GLU A 56 3.45 18.19 11.18
CA GLU A 56 3.83 19.40 11.92
C GLU A 56 4.16 20.56 10.97
N GLY A 57 4.85 20.28 9.87
CA GLY A 57 5.13 21.27 8.82
C GLY A 57 3.84 21.85 8.23
N ILE A 58 2.88 20.98 7.89
CA ILE A 58 1.57 21.42 7.38
C ILE A 58 0.82 22.23 8.43
N ALA A 59 0.80 21.80 9.70
CA ALA A 59 0.14 22.54 10.77
C ALA A 59 0.73 23.96 10.94
N LYS A 60 2.05 24.10 10.83
CA LYS A 60 2.73 25.41 10.85
C LYS A 60 2.32 26.28 9.66
N LEU A 61 2.26 25.71 8.45
CA LEU A 61 1.81 26.43 7.25
C LEU A 61 0.37 26.91 7.39
N MET A 62 -0.55 26.05 7.86
CA MET A 62 -1.94 26.44 8.10
C MET A 62 -2.03 27.64 9.07
N LYS A 63 -1.27 27.58 10.17
CA LYS A 63 -1.21 28.69 11.13
C LYS A 63 -0.66 29.98 10.51
N MET A 64 0.42 29.90 9.73
CA MET A 64 1.02 31.06 9.05
C MET A 64 0.04 31.72 8.07
N HIS A 65 -0.71 30.92 7.34
CA HIS A 65 -1.71 31.40 6.38
C HIS A 65 -3.07 31.71 7.02
N LYS A 66 -3.18 31.66 8.35
CA LYS A 66 -4.41 31.95 9.11
C LYS A 66 -5.60 31.08 8.66
N VAL A 67 -5.33 29.83 8.28
CA VAL A 67 -6.38 28.86 7.93
C VAL A 67 -7.00 28.33 9.20
N THR A 68 -8.32 28.45 9.33
CA THR A 68 -9.07 27.87 10.44
C THR A 68 -9.21 26.37 10.24
N ILE A 69 -8.78 25.57 11.22
CA ILE A 69 -8.92 24.11 11.21
C ILE A 69 -10.00 23.75 12.23
N ILE A 70 -11.06 23.11 11.77
CA ILE A 70 -12.14 22.61 12.62
C ILE A 70 -12.11 21.08 12.58
N LYS A 71 -12.05 20.46 13.76
CA LYS A 71 -12.06 18.98 13.88
C LYS A 71 -13.48 18.50 14.07
N GLY A 72 -13.90 17.52 13.27
CA GLY A 72 -15.22 16.92 13.35
C GLY A 72 -15.58 16.15 12.09
N CYS A 73 -16.76 15.54 12.12
CA CYS A 73 -17.35 14.90 10.96
C CYS A 73 -18.22 15.94 10.23
N ALA A 74 -17.85 16.26 8.99
CA ALA A 74 -18.53 17.27 8.19
C ALA A 74 -19.60 16.65 7.28
N LYS A 75 -20.77 17.28 7.22
CA LYS A 75 -21.87 16.93 6.32
C LYS A 75 -22.33 18.19 5.58
N ILE A 76 -22.39 18.12 4.26
CA ILE A 76 -22.97 19.18 3.43
C ILE A 76 -24.49 19.13 3.63
N VAL A 77 -25.07 20.21 4.12
CA VAL A 77 -26.52 20.33 4.43
C VAL A 77 -27.23 21.33 3.53
N GLY A 78 -26.47 22.14 2.79
CA GLY A 78 -26.98 23.10 1.82
C GLY A 78 -25.89 23.45 0.77
N GLU A 79 -26.25 24.25 -0.23
CA GLU A 79 -25.34 24.67 -1.30
C GLU A 79 -24.09 25.39 -0.78
N HIS A 80 -24.26 26.13 0.31
CA HIS A 80 -23.19 26.91 0.96
C HIS A 80 -23.06 26.59 2.45
N GLU A 81 -23.64 25.51 2.93
CA GLU A 81 -23.74 25.21 4.35
C GLU A 81 -23.19 23.82 4.66
N ILE A 82 -22.36 23.74 5.70
CA ILE A 82 -21.74 22.52 6.21
C ILE A 82 -22.05 22.40 7.69
N ALA A 83 -22.65 21.31 8.10
CA ALA A 83 -22.76 20.94 9.51
C ALA A 83 -21.53 20.14 9.92
N ILE A 84 -20.90 20.51 11.02
CA ILE A 84 -19.73 19.84 11.58
C ILE A 84 -20.12 19.26 12.93
N GLN A 85 -20.09 17.97 13.05
CA GLN A 85 -20.33 17.25 14.30
C GLN A 85 -18.98 16.94 14.96
N SER A 86 -18.74 17.51 16.12
CA SER A 86 -17.67 17.12 17.07
C SER A 86 -18.26 16.35 18.23
N ASP A 87 -17.41 15.82 19.12
CA ASP A 87 -17.86 15.05 20.30
C ASP A 87 -18.77 15.87 21.24
N GLU A 88 -18.65 17.18 21.25
CA GLU A 88 -19.35 18.06 22.20
C GLU A 88 -20.53 18.86 21.57
N LYS A 89 -20.50 19.10 20.26
CA LYS A 89 -21.48 19.97 19.60
C LYS A 89 -21.62 19.73 18.09
N VAL A 90 -22.74 20.18 17.55
CA VAL A 90 -22.92 20.40 16.11
C VAL A 90 -22.81 21.90 15.84
N GLU A 91 -21.96 22.27 14.88
CA GLU A 91 -21.76 23.65 14.45
C GLU A 91 -22.02 23.73 12.95
N ASN A 92 -22.80 24.72 12.52
CA ASN A 92 -23.00 25.01 11.11
C ASN A 92 -22.09 26.15 10.69
N ILE A 93 -21.45 26.00 9.55
CA ILE A 93 -20.64 27.04 8.92
C ILE A 93 -21.13 27.30 7.50
N GLU A 94 -21.06 28.56 7.09
CA GLU A 94 -21.32 28.98 5.72
C GLU A 94 -20.02 29.10 4.93
N ALA A 95 -20.01 28.65 3.68
CA ALA A 95 -18.88 28.75 2.78
C ALA A 95 -19.33 29.11 1.36
N LYS A 96 -18.67 30.11 0.77
CA LYS A 96 -18.94 30.51 -0.62
C LYS A 96 -18.64 29.37 -1.62
N ASN A 97 -17.59 28.60 -1.36
CA ASN A 97 -17.19 27.45 -2.16
C ASN A 97 -16.81 26.29 -1.22
N ILE A 98 -17.18 25.09 -1.59
CA ILE A 98 -16.91 23.87 -0.83
C ILE A 98 -16.02 22.95 -1.67
N LEU A 99 -14.86 22.56 -1.13
CA LEU A 99 -13.96 21.57 -1.72
C LEU A 99 -14.03 20.27 -0.93
N ILE A 100 -14.45 19.20 -1.59
CA ILE A 100 -14.51 17.86 -1.00
C ILE A 100 -13.16 17.16 -1.21
N ALA A 101 -12.44 16.91 -0.13
CA ALA A 101 -11.14 16.26 -0.13
C ALA A 101 -11.04 15.22 1.01
N THR A 102 -12.04 14.36 1.11
CA THR A 102 -12.25 13.41 2.22
C THR A 102 -11.38 12.15 2.16
N GLY A 103 -10.62 11.98 1.07
CA GLY A 103 -9.77 10.79 0.87
C GLY A 103 -10.56 9.58 0.39
N SER A 104 -9.96 8.39 0.57
CA SER A 104 -10.52 7.10 0.16
C SER A 104 -10.12 6.01 1.17
N VAL A 105 -10.83 4.90 1.14
CA VAL A 105 -10.53 3.70 1.91
C VAL A 105 -10.25 2.54 0.97
N PRO A 106 -9.45 1.53 1.38
CA PRO A 106 -9.26 0.31 0.60
C PRO A 106 -10.60 -0.38 0.34
N ALA A 107 -10.84 -0.75 -0.92
CA ALA A 107 -12.01 -1.54 -1.29
C ALA A 107 -11.67 -3.03 -1.16
N MET A 108 -12.50 -3.77 -0.43
CA MET A 108 -12.39 -5.23 -0.36
C MET A 108 -13.18 -5.84 -1.51
N PRO A 109 -12.56 -6.68 -2.34
CA PRO A 109 -13.27 -7.35 -3.42
C PRO A 109 -14.25 -8.39 -2.85
N PRO A 110 -15.38 -8.68 -3.54
CA PRO A 110 -16.37 -9.67 -3.11
C PRO A 110 -15.88 -11.09 -3.39
N ILE A 111 -14.80 -11.48 -2.74
CA ILE A 111 -14.16 -12.79 -2.84
C ILE A 111 -14.46 -13.55 -1.55
N LYS A 112 -14.84 -14.82 -1.67
CA LYS A 112 -15.05 -15.69 -0.51
C LYS A 112 -13.78 -15.82 0.31
N GLY A 113 -13.82 -15.53 1.60
CA GLY A 113 -12.66 -15.54 2.50
C GLY A 113 -11.81 -14.25 2.42
N ALA A 114 -12.32 -13.17 1.80
CA ALA A 114 -11.60 -11.88 1.74
C ALA A 114 -11.25 -11.34 3.13
N GLU A 115 -12.06 -11.65 4.13
CA GLU A 115 -11.83 -11.30 5.54
C GLU A 115 -10.56 -11.93 6.15
N LEU A 116 -9.99 -12.95 5.49
CA LEU A 116 -8.72 -13.57 5.88
C LEU A 116 -7.49 -12.85 5.31
N THR A 117 -7.71 -11.81 4.53
CA THR A 117 -6.63 -11.00 3.95
C THR A 117 -6.37 -9.74 4.75
N ILE A 118 -5.22 -9.14 4.52
CA ILE A 118 -4.89 -7.79 5.01
C ILE A 118 -4.98 -6.82 3.84
N ASN A 119 -5.58 -5.66 4.07
CA ASN A 119 -5.65 -4.60 3.06
C ASN A 119 -4.38 -3.74 3.06
N SER A 120 -4.30 -2.80 2.12
CA SER A 120 -3.12 -1.94 1.96
C SER A 120 -2.83 -1.04 3.17
N ASP A 121 -3.85 -0.55 3.87
CA ASP A 121 -3.68 0.30 5.04
C ASP A 121 -3.18 -0.50 6.25
N GLU A 122 -3.66 -1.73 6.40
CA GLU A 122 -3.20 -2.67 7.42
C GLU A 122 -1.75 -3.09 7.15
N LEU A 123 -1.44 -3.55 5.93
CA LEU A 123 -0.09 -3.97 5.56
C LEU A 123 0.93 -2.83 5.68
N LEU A 124 0.52 -1.59 5.37
CA LEU A 124 1.37 -0.41 5.49
C LEU A 124 1.82 -0.15 6.94
N ASN A 125 1.05 -0.63 7.92
CA ASN A 125 1.30 -0.43 9.35
C ASN A 125 1.69 -1.73 10.07
N ASP A 126 1.85 -2.84 9.34
CA ASP A 126 2.21 -4.12 9.90
C ASP A 126 3.71 -4.19 10.21
N GLU A 127 4.06 -4.64 11.40
CA GLU A 127 5.43 -4.88 11.84
C GLU A 127 5.91 -6.31 11.51
N ASN A 128 5.00 -7.19 11.08
CA ASN A 128 5.34 -8.55 10.70
C ASN A 128 6.04 -8.58 9.34
N VAL A 129 6.92 -9.55 9.18
CA VAL A 129 7.59 -9.83 7.91
C VAL A 129 7.16 -11.20 7.43
N TYR A 130 6.51 -11.23 6.29
CA TYR A 130 6.04 -12.46 5.67
C TYR A 130 7.10 -12.98 4.68
N GLU A 131 7.44 -14.27 4.77
CA GLU A 131 8.38 -14.91 3.86
C GLU A 131 7.84 -15.03 2.43
N GLN A 132 6.50 -15.07 2.32
CA GLN A 132 5.79 -15.11 1.05
C GLN A 132 4.51 -14.32 1.14
N ILE A 133 4.22 -13.52 0.12
CA ILE A 133 2.95 -12.81 0.00
C ILE A 133 2.32 -13.06 -1.37
N ALA A 134 1.00 -13.22 -1.37
CA ALA A 134 0.19 -13.16 -2.57
C ALA A 134 -0.59 -11.84 -2.59
N ILE A 135 -0.44 -11.05 -3.64
CA ILE A 135 -1.06 -9.75 -3.81
C ILE A 135 -2.19 -9.88 -4.82
N ILE A 136 -3.41 -9.56 -4.40
CA ILE A 136 -4.59 -9.57 -5.27
C ILE A 136 -4.76 -8.18 -5.86
N GLY A 137 -4.49 -8.08 -7.16
CA GLY A 137 -4.54 -6.85 -7.93
C GLY A 137 -3.17 -6.30 -8.31
N GLY A 138 -2.95 -6.12 -9.61
CA GLY A 138 -1.75 -5.57 -10.23
C GLY A 138 -1.83 -4.05 -10.45
N GLY A 139 -2.58 -3.32 -9.62
CA GLY A 139 -2.61 -1.86 -9.60
C GLY A 139 -1.39 -1.25 -8.94
N VAL A 140 -1.30 0.08 -8.91
CA VAL A 140 -0.14 0.83 -8.37
C VAL A 140 0.22 0.38 -6.96
N ILE A 141 -0.76 0.28 -6.06
CA ILE A 141 -0.56 -0.10 -4.65
C ILE A 141 0.02 -1.52 -4.55
N GLY A 142 -0.58 -2.49 -5.25
CA GLY A 142 -0.09 -3.88 -5.25
C GLY A 142 1.33 -3.99 -5.76
N ILE A 143 1.68 -3.25 -6.80
CA ILE A 143 3.03 -3.20 -7.36
C ILE A 143 4.03 -2.58 -6.38
N GLU A 144 3.66 -1.52 -5.68
CA GLU A 144 4.54 -0.90 -4.68
C GLU A 144 4.84 -1.85 -3.52
N PHE A 145 3.85 -2.59 -3.02
CA PHE A 145 4.09 -3.63 -2.03
C PHE A 145 4.90 -4.79 -2.59
N ALA A 146 4.69 -5.16 -3.85
CA ALA A 146 5.52 -6.18 -4.50
C ALA A 146 7.00 -5.76 -4.55
N PHE A 147 7.28 -4.52 -4.90
CA PHE A 147 8.64 -3.97 -4.85
C PHE A 147 9.23 -3.97 -3.44
N LEU A 148 8.44 -3.55 -2.44
CA LEU A 148 8.86 -3.52 -1.04
C LEU A 148 9.33 -4.90 -0.59
N TYR A 149 8.47 -5.91 -0.70
CA TYR A 149 8.76 -7.25 -0.23
C TYR A 149 9.85 -7.95 -1.06
N ALA A 150 9.87 -7.76 -2.37
CA ALA A 150 10.93 -8.29 -3.23
C ALA A 150 12.30 -7.65 -2.92
N SER A 151 12.35 -6.35 -2.60
CA SER A 151 13.58 -5.67 -2.17
C SER A 151 14.09 -6.18 -0.82
N LEU A 152 13.18 -6.66 0.04
CA LEU A 152 13.53 -7.34 1.30
C LEU A 152 13.85 -8.83 1.13
N GLY A 153 13.94 -9.33 -0.11
CA GLY A 153 14.28 -10.72 -0.42
C GLY A 153 13.15 -11.72 -0.21
N LYS A 154 11.90 -11.26 -0.13
CA LYS A 154 10.72 -12.12 0.10
C LYS A 154 10.10 -12.60 -1.21
N ARG A 155 9.41 -13.76 -1.16
CA ARG A 155 8.68 -14.28 -2.32
C ARG A 155 7.39 -13.51 -2.53
N VAL A 156 7.17 -13.06 -3.76
CA VAL A 156 5.99 -12.27 -4.11
C VAL A 156 5.33 -12.83 -5.34
N ILE A 157 4.02 -13.02 -5.27
CA ILE A 157 3.17 -13.30 -6.42
C ILE A 157 2.07 -12.25 -6.53
N ILE A 158 1.85 -11.73 -7.74
CA ILE A 158 0.74 -10.85 -8.07
C ILE A 158 -0.28 -11.62 -8.89
N LEU A 159 -1.53 -11.63 -8.43
CA LEU A 159 -2.70 -12.17 -9.13
C LEU A 159 -3.52 -11.02 -9.68
N GLU A 160 -3.50 -10.83 -11.01
CA GLU A 160 -4.24 -9.77 -11.69
C GLU A 160 -5.33 -10.37 -12.58
N ALA A 161 -6.58 -9.96 -12.36
CA ALA A 161 -7.72 -10.46 -13.11
C ALA A 161 -7.71 -10.02 -14.58
N LEU A 162 -7.16 -8.85 -14.86
CA LEU A 162 -7.06 -8.30 -16.21
C LEU A 162 -5.88 -8.92 -16.99
N ASP A 163 -5.77 -8.56 -18.25
CA ASP A 163 -4.73 -9.09 -19.16
C ASP A 163 -3.33 -8.52 -18.89
N ARG A 164 -3.23 -7.46 -18.09
CA ARG A 164 -1.98 -6.80 -17.72
C ARG A 164 -2.08 -6.09 -16.37
N ILE A 165 -0.94 -5.93 -15.71
CA ILE A 165 -0.80 -5.02 -14.57
C ILE A 165 -0.97 -3.57 -15.06
N LEU A 166 -1.31 -2.65 -14.17
CA LEU A 166 -1.49 -1.22 -14.47
C LEU A 166 -2.40 -1.00 -15.69
N ALA A 167 -3.55 -1.66 -15.74
CA ALA A 167 -4.45 -1.65 -16.89
C ALA A 167 -4.91 -0.25 -17.31
N ASN A 168 -4.88 0.72 -16.39
CA ASN A 168 -5.21 2.13 -16.60
C ASN A 168 -4.03 2.99 -17.09
N MET A 169 -2.84 2.41 -17.30
CA MET A 169 -1.65 3.09 -17.82
C MET A 169 -1.31 2.60 -19.23
N ASP A 170 -0.38 3.30 -19.87
CA ASP A 170 0.12 2.89 -21.19
C ASP A 170 0.69 1.47 -21.14
N LYS A 171 0.40 0.71 -22.19
CA LYS A 171 0.79 -0.70 -22.30
C LYS A 171 2.31 -0.89 -22.24
N GLU A 172 3.08 0.01 -22.80
CA GLU A 172 4.55 -0.04 -22.81
C GLU A 172 5.12 0.13 -21.40
N PHE A 173 4.55 1.04 -20.58
CA PHE A 173 4.92 1.18 -19.18
C PHE A 173 4.62 -0.08 -18.38
N ALA A 174 3.42 -0.63 -18.55
CA ALA A 174 3.02 -1.87 -17.88
C ALA A 174 3.96 -3.03 -18.22
N GLN A 175 4.35 -3.16 -19.49
CA GLN A 175 5.27 -4.19 -19.95
C GLN A 175 6.69 -3.99 -19.41
N SER A 176 7.21 -2.77 -19.44
CA SER A 176 8.53 -2.44 -18.89
C SER A 176 8.60 -2.73 -17.40
N LEU A 177 7.56 -2.35 -16.65
CA LEU A 177 7.50 -2.60 -15.22
C LEU A 177 7.35 -4.08 -14.89
N LYS A 178 6.59 -4.83 -15.69
CA LYS A 178 6.51 -6.30 -15.56
C LYS A 178 7.89 -6.94 -15.70
N MET A 179 8.69 -6.50 -16.66
CA MET A 179 10.06 -7.01 -16.83
C MET A 179 10.96 -6.68 -15.65
N LEU A 180 10.84 -5.46 -15.09
CA LEU A 180 11.61 -5.05 -13.90
C LEU A 180 11.24 -5.87 -12.67
N LEU A 181 9.95 -6.11 -12.46
CA LEU A 181 9.44 -6.95 -11.37
C LEU A 181 9.91 -8.40 -11.51
N SER A 182 9.85 -8.96 -12.73
CA SER A 182 10.34 -10.32 -13.00
C SER A 182 11.85 -10.48 -12.72
N LYS A 183 12.66 -9.44 -13.01
CA LYS A 183 14.08 -9.41 -12.62
C LYS A 183 14.32 -9.36 -11.11
N ARG A 184 13.31 -8.97 -10.34
CA ARG A 184 13.31 -8.99 -8.87
C ARG A 184 12.64 -10.26 -8.30
N ASN A 185 12.46 -11.29 -9.12
CA ASN A 185 11.82 -12.56 -8.75
C ASN A 185 10.36 -12.41 -8.28
N VAL A 186 9.65 -11.37 -8.75
CA VAL A 186 8.21 -11.24 -8.56
C VAL A 186 7.49 -12.06 -9.62
N GLU A 187 6.69 -13.03 -9.19
CA GLU A 187 5.82 -13.79 -10.07
C GLU A 187 4.55 -12.96 -10.39
N ILE A 188 4.15 -12.89 -11.66
CA ILE A 188 2.97 -12.13 -12.09
C ILE A 188 2.08 -13.01 -12.94
N GLN A 189 0.90 -13.32 -12.40
CA GLN A 189 -0.16 -14.06 -13.08
C GLN A 189 -1.23 -13.07 -13.52
N THR A 190 -1.36 -12.87 -14.82
CA THR A 190 -2.44 -12.06 -15.43
C THR A 190 -3.58 -12.97 -15.90
N LYS A 191 -4.78 -12.43 -16.06
CA LYS A 191 -6.02 -13.19 -16.30
C LYS A 191 -6.24 -14.25 -15.20
N ALA A 192 -5.81 -13.93 -13.99
CA ALA A 192 -5.90 -14.77 -12.80
C ALA A 192 -7.00 -14.20 -11.89
N LEU A 193 -8.19 -14.73 -12.01
CA LEU A 193 -9.35 -14.30 -11.25
C LEU A 193 -9.41 -15.08 -9.92
N VAL A 194 -9.09 -14.43 -8.83
CA VAL A 194 -9.19 -15.01 -7.49
C VAL A 194 -10.66 -15.25 -7.14
N GLN A 195 -10.96 -16.45 -6.65
CA GLN A 195 -12.32 -16.87 -6.32
C GLN A 195 -12.52 -17.14 -4.83
N GLU A 196 -11.51 -17.67 -4.18
CA GLU A 196 -11.62 -18.09 -2.79
C GLU A 196 -10.29 -17.98 -2.07
N ILE A 197 -10.35 -17.54 -0.82
CA ILE A 197 -9.24 -17.57 0.13
C ILE A 197 -9.69 -18.44 1.30
N SER A 198 -8.81 -19.33 1.76
CA SER A 198 -9.10 -20.21 2.88
C SER A 198 -7.85 -20.42 3.73
N TYR A 199 -8.05 -20.69 5.01
CA TYR A 199 -6.98 -21.08 5.91
C TYR A 199 -7.00 -22.59 6.11
N ASN A 200 -5.85 -23.25 5.93
CA ASN A 200 -5.70 -24.68 6.16
C ASN A 200 -5.04 -24.91 7.53
N GLU A 201 -5.81 -25.38 8.50
CA GLU A 201 -5.32 -25.63 9.87
C GLU A 201 -4.23 -26.69 9.93
N GLY A 202 -4.28 -27.69 9.05
CA GLY A 202 -3.29 -28.79 9.02
C GLY A 202 -1.92 -28.32 8.57
N THR A 203 -1.85 -27.43 7.59
CA THR A 203 -0.59 -26.89 7.07
C THR A 203 -0.23 -25.53 7.69
N LYS A 204 -1.17 -24.90 8.41
CA LYS A 204 -1.07 -23.52 8.95
C LYS A 204 -0.76 -22.50 7.87
N LYS A 205 -1.33 -22.68 6.68
CA LYS A 205 -1.13 -21.78 5.53
C LYS A 205 -2.45 -21.26 4.99
N TYR A 206 -2.38 -20.10 4.39
CA TYR A 206 -3.46 -19.55 3.59
C TYR A 206 -3.38 -20.08 2.17
N ASN A 207 -4.51 -20.53 1.64
CA ASN A 207 -4.66 -20.96 0.26
C ASN A 207 -5.43 -19.89 -0.51
N CYS A 208 -4.92 -19.52 -1.67
CA CYS A 208 -5.62 -18.63 -2.61
C CYS A 208 -5.94 -19.42 -3.88
N LYS A 209 -7.23 -19.62 -4.13
CA LYS A 209 -7.76 -20.32 -5.32
C LYS A 209 -8.09 -19.29 -6.39
N TYR A 210 -7.59 -19.49 -7.60
CA TYR A 210 -7.86 -18.61 -8.74
C TYR A 210 -8.08 -19.40 -10.03
N LEU A 211 -8.83 -18.79 -10.95
CA LEU A 211 -9.03 -19.26 -12.32
C LEU A 211 -8.09 -18.56 -13.27
N GLN A 212 -7.43 -19.32 -14.15
CA GLN A 212 -6.63 -18.79 -15.25
C GLN A 212 -6.76 -19.72 -16.46
N LYS A 213 -7.15 -19.20 -17.62
CA LYS A 213 -7.36 -20.00 -18.86
C LYS A 213 -8.24 -21.23 -18.63
N ASP A 214 -9.37 -21.05 -17.93
CA ASP A 214 -10.36 -22.09 -17.61
C ASP A 214 -9.83 -23.23 -16.71
N ALA A 215 -8.65 -23.09 -16.14
CA ALA A 215 -8.08 -24.01 -15.15
C ALA A 215 -8.04 -23.39 -13.76
N GLU A 216 -8.25 -24.21 -12.75
CA GLU A 216 -8.14 -23.81 -11.34
C GLU A 216 -6.70 -24.01 -10.84
N TYR A 217 -6.21 -23.04 -10.10
CA TYR A 217 -4.90 -23.07 -9.46
C TYR A 217 -5.05 -22.70 -7.98
N ILE A 218 -4.16 -23.23 -7.16
CA ILE A 218 -4.08 -22.93 -5.73
C ILE A 218 -2.64 -22.54 -5.40
N ILE A 219 -2.48 -21.43 -4.68
CA ILE A 219 -1.22 -21.00 -4.08
C ILE A 219 -1.34 -21.13 -2.56
N SER A 220 -0.28 -21.64 -1.93
CA SER A 220 -0.21 -21.87 -0.46
C SER A 220 1.03 -21.23 0.14
#